data_6103367a58b3a187389ef6a9ba68e464
#
_entry.id   6103367a58b3a187389ef6a9ba68e464
#
_cell.length_a   1.000
_cell.length_b   1.000
_cell.length_c   1.000
_cell.angle_alpha   90.00
_cell.angle_beta   90.00
_cell.angle_gamma   90.00
#
_symmetry.space_group_name_H-M   'P 1'
#
loop_
_entity.id
_entity.type
_entity.pdbx_description
1 polymer ?
#
loop_
_entity_poly.entity_id
_entity_poly.type
_entity_poly.pdbx_seq_one_letter_code
_entity_poly.pdbx_strand_id
1 'polypeptide(L)'
;MIANRHEVVVETNAGHAIGFDDTDYEAAGARIAAEAEDVFAKAEMIVKVKEPQAAEIAMLRDGQILFTYLHLAPDEAQTQGLLDSGCTGIAYETVTDNRGGLPLLAPMSEVAGRMAVQAGATC
;
A
#
# COMPACT_ATOMS: atom_id res chain seq x y z
N MET A 1 -7.61 3.25 -12.43
CA MET A 1 -6.81 2.16 -13.04
C MET A 1 -7.62 1.48 -14.15
N ILE A 2 -8.77 0.90 -13.90
CA ILE A 2 -9.62 0.19 -14.89
C ILE A 2 -9.96 1.08 -16.09
N ALA A 3 -10.36 2.34 -15.88
CA ALA A 3 -10.61 3.29 -16.96
C ALA A 3 -9.41 3.49 -17.92
N ASN A 4 -8.19 3.21 -17.45
CA ASN A 4 -6.97 3.25 -18.24
C ASN A 4 -6.56 1.86 -18.79
N ARG A 5 -7.50 0.90 -18.78
CA ARG A 5 -7.31 -0.47 -19.29
C ARG A 5 -6.33 -1.33 -18.50
N HIS A 6 -6.08 -1.00 -17.23
CA HIS A 6 -5.35 -1.89 -16.34
C HIS A 6 -6.31 -2.98 -15.83
N GLU A 7 -5.82 -4.20 -15.77
CA GLU A 7 -6.47 -5.27 -15.02
C GLU A 7 -6.20 -5.03 -13.53
N VAL A 8 -7.27 -5.07 -12.71
CA VAL A 8 -7.17 -4.86 -11.27
C VAL A 8 -7.65 -6.10 -10.56
N VAL A 9 -6.82 -6.62 -9.68
CA VAL A 9 -7.14 -7.76 -8.80
C VAL A 9 -7.08 -7.26 -7.37
N VAL A 10 -8.10 -7.56 -6.59
CA VAL A 10 -8.24 -7.13 -5.19
C VAL A 10 -8.38 -8.37 -4.32
N GLU A 11 -7.65 -8.43 -3.23
CA GLU A 11 -7.83 -9.47 -2.22
C GLU A 11 -9.19 -9.32 -1.55
N THR A 12 -9.87 -10.44 -1.28
CA THR A 12 -11.18 -10.43 -0.60
C THR A 12 -11.11 -9.67 0.72
N ASN A 13 -12.15 -8.92 1.02
CA ASN A 13 -12.27 -8.07 2.20
C ASN A 13 -11.25 -6.93 2.32
N ALA A 14 -10.46 -6.63 1.31
CA ALA A 14 -9.42 -5.57 1.37
C ALA A 14 -9.96 -4.20 1.81
N GLY A 15 -11.18 -3.86 1.45
CA GLY A 15 -11.84 -2.59 1.81
C GLY A 15 -12.93 -2.70 2.87
N HIS A 16 -13.23 -3.90 3.37
CA HIS A 16 -14.36 -4.14 4.28
C HIS A 16 -14.35 -3.23 5.52
N ALA A 17 -13.18 -3.05 6.14
CA ALA A 17 -13.04 -2.21 7.34
C ALA A 17 -13.33 -0.73 7.13
N ILE A 18 -13.33 -0.26 5.87
CA ILE A 18 -13.62 1.14 5.49
C ILE A 18 -14.93 1.27 4.70
N GLY A 19 -15.75 0.21 4.65
CA GLY A 19 -17.09 0.20 4.06
C GLY A 19 -17.12 -0.06 2.55
N PHE A 20 -16.07 -0.66 1.98
CA PHE A 20 -16.05 -1.15 0.61
C PHE A 20 -15.99 -2.67 0.62
N ASP A 21 -17.06 -3.31 0.23
CA ASP A 21 -17.14 -4.77 0.11
C ASP A 21 -16.64 -5.24 -1.27
N ASP A 22 -16.39 -6.54 -1.41
CA ASP A 22 -15.91 -7.15 -2.64
C ASP A 22 -16.80 -6.82 -3.84
N THR A 23 -18.12 -6.77 -3.62
CA THR A 23 -19.10 -6.40 -4.65
C THR A 23 -18.93 -4.98 -5.19
N ASP A 24 -18.42 -4.04 -4.39
CA ASP A 24 -18.14 -2.67 -4.83
C ASP A 24 -16.95 -2.65 -5.79
N TYR A 25 -15.93 -3.45 -5.50
CA TYR A 25 -14.76 -3.60 -6.39
C TYR A 25 -15.13 -4.31 -7.69
N GLU A 26 -15.96 -5.37 -7.62
CA GLU A 26 -16.47 -6.06 -8.82
C GLU A 26 -17.33 -5.14 -9.69
N ALA A 27 -18.20 -4.35 -9.07
CA ALA A 27 -19.02 -3.35 -9.78
C ALA A 27 -18.17 -2.28 -10.46
N ALA A 28 -16.99 -1.96 -9.89
CA ALA A 28 -16.02 -1.08 -10.51
C ALA A 28 -15.16 -1.77 -11.60
N GLY A 29 -15.33 -3.09 -11.80
CA GLY A 29 -14.65 -3.88 -12.83
C GLY A 29 -13.36 -4.57 -12.36
N ALA A 30 -13.09 -4.63 -11.07
CA ALA A 30 -11.99 -5.42 -10.53
C ALA A 30 -12.37 -6.91 -10.43
N ARG A 31 -11.36 -7.78 -10.33
CA ARG A 31 -11.53 -9.18 -9.96
C ARG A 31 -11.14 -9.38 -8.50
N ILE A 32 -11.85 -10.26 -7.81
CA ILE A 32 -11.52 -10.63 -6.43
C ILE A 32 -10.65 -11.87 -6.43
N ALA A 33 -9.59 -11.85 -5.63
CA ALA A 33 -8.75 -12.99 -5.29
C ALA A 33 -9.05 -13.44 -3.86
N ALA A 34 -9.10 -14.74 -3.62
CA ALA A 34 -9.39 -15.28 -2.29
C ALA A 34 -8.22 -15.10 -1.32
N GLU A 35 -7.00 -15.10 -1.83
CA GLU A 35 -5.76 -15.09 -1.03
C GLU A 35 -4.78 -14.05 -1.57
N ALA A 36 -3.96 -13.49 -0.67
CA ALA A 36 -2.91 -12.54 -1.03
C ALA A 36 -1.91 -13.11 -2.04
N GLU A 37 -1.56 -14.39 -1.89
CA GLU A 37 -0.64 -15.11 -2.76
C GLU A 37 -1.05 -15.04 -4.23
N ASP A 38 -2.34 -15.12 -4.51
CA ASP A 38 -2.88 -15.00 -5.87
C ASP A 38 -2.65 -13.61 -6.46
N VAL A 39 -2.76 -12.57 -5.63
CA VAL A 39 -2.49 -11.17 -6.02
C VAL A 39 -1.00 -11.01 -6.31
N PHE A 40 -0.14 -11.39 -5.36
CA PHE A 40 1.31 -11.26 -5.49
C PHE A 40 1.87 -12.05 -6.68
N ALA A 41 1.34 -13.25 -6.95
CA ALA A 41 1.79 -14.08 -8.05
C ALA A 41 1.48 -13.49 -9.44
N LYS A 42 0.37 -12.77 -9.59
CA LYS A 42 -0.14 -12.30 -10.89
C LYS A 42 0.18 -10.85 -11.19
N ALA A 43 0.17 -9.98 -10.17
CA ALA A 43 0.28 -8.55 -10.38
C ALA A 43 1.71 -8.13 -10.77
N GLU A 44 1.82 -7.19 -11.70
CA GLU A 44 3.07 -6.49 -12.01
C GLU A 44 3.34 -5.37 -10.99
N MET A 45 2.27 -4.80 -10.43
CA MET A 45 2.32 -3.77 -9.39
C MET A 45 1.40 -4.16 -8.24
N ILE A 46 1.98 -4.19 -7.03
CA ILE A 46 1.25 -4.32 -5.77
C ILE A 46 0.99 -2.93 -5.21
N VAL A 47 -0.27 -2.63 -4.91
CA VAL A 47 -0.70 -1.39 -4.27
C VAL A 47 -1.33 -1.74 -2.94
N LYS A 48 -0.82 -1.19 -1.86
CA LYS A 48 -1.35 -1.39 -0.50
C LYS A 48 -1.11 -0.15 0.35
N VAL A 49 -1.61 -0.13 1.56
CA VAL A 49 -1.46 1.04 2.45
C VAL A 49 -0.29 0.85 3.42
N LYS A 50 -0.32 -0.22 4.21
CA LYS A 50 0.71 -0.48 5.24
C LYS A 50 1.95 -1.15 4.67
N GLU A 51 3.04 -1.05 5.42
CA GLU A 51 4.31 -1.69 5.12
C GLU A 51 4.12 -3.20 4.87
N PRO A 52 4.87 -3.79 3.92
CA PRO A 52 4.77 -5.22 3.66
C PRO A 52 5.26 -6.02 4.87
N GLN A 53 4.48 -7.02 5.24
CA GLN A 53 4.87 -7.96 6.29
C GLN A 53 5.90 -8.97 5.77
N ALA A 54 6.62 -9.65 6.65
CA ALA A 54 7.66 -10.61 6.26
C ALA A 54 7.15 -11.69 5.28
N ALA A 55 5.92 -12.18 5.47
CA ALA A 55 5.29 -13.12 4.55
C ALA A 55 5.04 -12.51 3.16
N GLU A 56 4.64 -11.25 3.10
CA GLU A 56 4.40 -10.54 1.84
C GLU A 56 5.72 -10.24 1.10
N ILE A 57 6.78 -9.89 1.85
CA ILE A 57 8.12 -9.68 1.28
C ILE A 57 8.62 -10.97 0.61
N ALA A 58 8.37 -12.13 1.23
CA ALA A 58 8.74 -13.42 0.66
C ALA A 58 8.00 -13.77 -0.65
N MET A 59 6.89 -13.12 -0.93
CA MET A 59 6.12 -13.29 -2.17
C MET A 59 6.51 -12.32 -3.28
N LEU A 60 7.29 -11.27 -2.95
CA LEU A 60 7.75 -10.29 -3.93
C LEU A 60 8.71 -10.92 -4.94
N ARG A 61 8.72 -10.39 -6.15
CA ARG A 61 9.53 -10.90 -7.27
C ARG A 61 10.42 -9.82 -7.86
N ASP A 62 11.52 -10.24 -8.44
CA ASP A 62 12.39 -9.35 -9.21
C ASP A 62 11.62 -8.59 -10.29
N GLY A 63 11.83 -7.29 -10.35
CA GLY A 63 11.14 -6.37 -11.28
C GLY A 63 9.69 -6.04 -10.93
N GLN A 64 9.08 -6.66 -9.91
CA GLN A 64 7.74 -6.31 -9.46
C GLN A 64 7.74 -4.93 -8.78
N ILE A 65 6.68 -4.13 -8.99
CA ILE A 65 6.55 -2.82 -8.36
C ILE A 65 5.75 -2.97 -7.06
N LEU A 66 6.27 -2.42 -5.97
CA LEU A 66 5.55 -2.28 -4.70
C LEU A 66 5.30 -0.80 -4.42
N PHE A 67 4.03 -0.38 -4.38
CA PHE A 67 3.62 0.99 -4.13
C PHE A 67 2.80 1.06 -2.83
N THR A 68 3.42 1.54 -1.76
CA THR A 68 2.87 1.55 -0.39
C THR A 68 3.64 2.53 0.50
N TYR A 69 3.20 2.74 1.75
CA TYR A 69 4.08 3.30 2.78
C TYR A 69 5.15 2.26 3.14
N LEU A 70 6.42 2.65 3.14
CA LEU A 70 7.54 1.73 3.38
C LEU A 70 8.17 1.87 4.76
N HIS A 71 8.28 3.08 5.32
CA HIS A 71 8.83 3.31 6.66
C HIS A 71 10.16 2.57 6.90
N LEU A 72 11.11 2.65 5.97
CA LEU A 72 12.33 1.82 5.98
C LEU A 72 13.30 2.13 7.12
N ALA A 73 13.36 3.40 7.57
CA ALA A 73 14.38 3.84 8.50
C ALA A 73 14.43 3.05 9.84
N PRO A 74 13.30 2.67 10.46
CA PRO A 74 13.32 1.90 11.71
C PRO A 74 13.38 0.39 11.52
N ASP A 75 13.27 -0.14 10.29
CA ASP A 75 13.14 -1.58 10.03
C ASP A 75 14.20 -2.07 9.02
N GLU A 76 15.33 -2.48 9.57
CA GLU A 76 16.45 -3.02 8.80
C GLU A 76 16.09 -4.35 8.12
N ALA A 77 15.32 -5.21 8.80
CA ALA A 77 14.94 -6.51 8.26
C ALA A 77 14.02 -6.37 7.04
N GLN A 78 13.03 -5.46 7.12
CA GLN A 78 12.17 -5.12 5.98
C GLN A 78 12.99 -4.54 4.83
N THR A 79 13.90 -3.62 5.13
CA THR A 79 14.76 -2.98 4.11
C THR A 79 15.60 -4.03 3.39
N GLN A 80 16.24 -4.92 4.13
CA GLN A 80 17.07 -5.99 3.54
C GLN A 80 16.21 -6.95 2.71
N GLY A 81 15.05 -7.36 3.22
CA GLY A 81 14.12 -8.23 2.48
C GLY A 81 13.65 -7.64 1.16
N LEU A 82 13.38 -6.33 1.13
CA LEU A 82 13.02 -5.64 -0.11
C LEU A 82 14.18 -5.59 -1.11
N LEU A 83 15.41 -5.34 -0.63
CA LEU A 83 16.60 -5.38 -1.47
C LEU A 83 16.82 -6.79 -2.06
N ASP A 84 16.69 -7.82 -1.24
CA ASP A 84 16.89 -9.22 -1.64
C ASP A 84 15.83 -9.70 -2.64
N SER A 85 14.61 -9.15 -2.57
CA SER A 85 13.53 -9.50 -3.50
C SER A 85 13.74 -8.99 -4.92
N GLY A 86 14.57 -7.96 -5.12
CA GLY A 86 14.77 -7.30 -6.41
C GLY A 86 13.54 -6.48 -6.88
N CYS A 87 12.56 -6.25 -6.03
CA CYS A 87 11.39 -5.43 -6.38
C CYS A 87 11.76 -3.93 -6.48
N THR A 88 10.92 -3.18 -7.18
CA THR A 88 11.00 -1.72 -7.21
C THR A 88 10.02 -1.13 -6.18
N GLY A 89 10.53 -0.71 -5.03
CA GLY A 89 9.75 -0.05 -3.98
C GLY A 89 9.53 1.43 -4.29
N ILE A 90 8.27 1.86 -4.27
CA ILE A 90 7.88 3.28 -4.37
C ILE A 90 7.13 3.64 -3.09
N ALA A 91 7.77 4.46 -2.25
CA ALA A 91 7.21 4.86 -0.97
C ALA A 91 6.21 6.02 -1.14
N TYR A 92 5.00 5.88 -0.63
CA TYR A 92 4.00 6.97 -0.63
C TYR A 92 4.53 8.22 0.05
N GLU A 93 5.25 8.07 1.16
CA GLU A 93 5.80 9.17 1.96
C GLU A 93 6.87 9.98 1.25
N THR A 94 7.40 9.50 0.12
CA THR A 94 8.43 10.20 -0.66
C THR A 94 7.94 10.74 -1.99
N VAL A 95 6.67 10.49 -2.37
CA VAL A 95 6.09 11.03 -3.59
C VAL A 95 5.89 12.55 -3.44
N THR A 96 6.52 13.31 -4.34
CA THR A 96 6.45 14.77 -4.34
C THR A 96 5.59 15.31 -5.47
N ASP A 97 4.94 16.44 -5.22
CA ASP A 97 4.31 17.25 -6.26
C ASP A 97 5.31 18.22 -6.91
N ASN A 98 4.85 18.97 -7.91
CA ASN A 98 5.68 19.96 -8.63
C ASN A 98 6.16 21.14 -7.77
N ARG A 99 5.68 21.28 -6.53
CA ARG A 99 6.05 22.31 -5.56
C ARG A 99 6.92 21.77 -4.43
N GLY A 100 7.27 20.47 -4.48
CA GLY A 100 8.02 19.79 -3.43
C GLY A 100 7.16 19.38 -2.22
N GLY A 101 5.84 19.50 -2.30
CA GLY A 101 4.92 18.98 -1.29
C GLY A 101 4.83 17.45 -1.34
N LEU A 102 4.36 16.84 -0.26
CA LEU A 102 4.19 15.39 -0.11
C LEU A 102 2.68 15.03 -0.09
N PRO A 103 2.00 15.00 -1.26
CA PRO A 103 0.55 14.92 -1.33
C PRO A 103 -0.04 13.62 -0.75
N LEU A 104 0.72 12.54 -0.72
CA LEU A 104 0.25 11.27 -0.15
C LEU A 104 0.54 11.15 1.35
N LEU A 105 1.45 11.95 1.91
CA LEU A 105 1.76 12.00 3.33
C LEU A 105 0.97 13.08 4.08
N ALA A 106 0.76 14.24 3.47
CA ALA A 106 0.14 15.41 4.10
C ALA A 106 -1.20 15.11 4.80
N PRO A 107 -2.16 14.36 4.22
CA PRO A 107 -3.43 14.06 4.89
C PRO A 107 -3.26 13.30 6.20
N MET A 108 -2.32 12.37 6.28
CA MET A 108 -2.04 11.62 7.51
C MET A 108 -1.41 12.52 8.58
N SER A 109 -0.49 13.40 8.17
CA SER A 109 0.15 14.38 9.06
C SER A 109 -0.86 15.37 9.64
N GLU A 110 -1.84 15.80 8.84
CA GLU A 110 -2.92 16.68 9.29
C GLU A 110 -3.82 15.99 10.34
N VAL A 111 -4.18 14.73 10.12
CA VAL A 111 -4.95 13.93 11.10
C VAL A 111 -4.15 13.74 12.37
N ALA A 112 -2.88 13.33 12.26
CA ALA A 112 -2.01 13.12 13.42
C ALA A 112 -1.82 14.40 14.22
N GLY A 113 -1.65 15.55 13.56
CA GLY A 113 -1.52 16.85 14.23
C GLY A 113 -2.76 17.25 15.02
N ARG A 114 -3.96 16.97 14.51
CA ARG A 114 -5.22 17.20 15.25
C ARG A 114 -5.39 16.24 16.41
N MET A 115 -5.05 14.97 16.21
CA MET A 115 -5.13 13.95 17.26
C MET A 115 -4.12 14.20 18.40
N ALA A 116 -2.96 14.77 18.11
CA ALA A 116 -1.94 15.07 19.11
C ALA A 116 -2.46 15.99 20.23
N VAL A 117 -3.32 16.96 19.89
CA VAL A 117 -3.95 17.86 20.88
C VAL A 117 -4.89 17.07 21.80
N GLN A 118 -5.67 16.14 21.26
CA GLN A 118 -6.59 15.31 22.05
C GLN A 118 -5.82 14.32 22.95
N ALA A 119 -4.79 13.67 22.40
CA ALA A 119 -3.94 12.77 23.16
C ALA A 119 -3.22 13.50 24.30
N GLY A 120 -2.66 14.68 24.04
CA GLY A 120 -2.01 15.49 25.07
C GLY A 120 -2.95 16.05 26.13
N ALA A 121 -4.23 16.19 25.84
CA ALA A 121 -5.24 16.62 26.82
C ALA A 121 -5.71 15.49 27.75
N THR A 122 -5.42 14.24 27.41
CA THR A 122 -5.81 13.04 28.19
C THR A 122 -4.67 12.47 29.03
N CYS A 123 -3.45 12.99 28.87
CA CYS A 123 -2.28 12.67 29.70
C CYS A 123 -2.12 13.67 30.85
#